data_81cbedd2727c32d55fe469b4c4f17531
#
_entry.id   81cbedd2727c32d55fe469b4c4f17531
#
_cell.length_a   1.000
_cell.length_b   1.000
_cell.length_c   1.000
_cell.angle_alpha   90.00
_cell.angle_beta   90.00
_cell.angle_gamma   90.00
#
_symmetry.space_group_name_H-M   'P 1'
#
loop_
_entity.id
_entity.type
_entity.pdbx_description
1 polymer ?
#
loop_
_entity_poly.entity_id
_entity_poly.type
_entity_poly.pdbx_seq_one_letter_code
_entity_poly.pdbx_strand_id
1 'polypeptide(L)'
;MSAQYSSDFLKAIDFVISEEVGPFVATGGYISPDKAARIGDPGGETRWGIAKNTYPDLDIAALTREQAIEVYFRDYWLTDRASDTNHLSHCEAFTWPLNFAHLDCAVNIGNRKVAKDGTPLWTGRANAILQRAAGVEDDGYIGPVTIAAIARMGSVDLALKVIAEREKYYRSRGAWAAGFKKGWLARTARLLKAIAGPVAA
;
A
#
# COMPACT_ATOMS: atom_id res chain seq x y z
N MET A 1 7.58 -8.71 22.88
CA MET A 1 6.43 -8.12 22.13
C MET A 1 6.42 -8.58 20.67
N SER A 2 6.42 -9.90 20.41
CA SER A 2 6.54 -10.43 19.03
C SER A 2 5.36 -11.30 18.57
N ALA A 3 4.27 -11.32 19.30
CA ALA A 3 3.11 -12.18 18.99
C ALA A 3 1.96 -11.47 18.24
N GLN A 4 2.10 -10.18 17.93
CA GLN A 4 1.02 -9.37 17.36
C GLN A 4 0.98 -9.40 15.83
N TYR A 5 2.11 -9.60 15.15
CA TYR A 5 2.20 -9.53 13.69
C TYR A 5 2.52 -10.89 13.07
N SER A 6 1.85 -11.23 11.96
CA SER A 6 2.19 -12.43 11.20
C SER A 6 3.56 -12.30 10.52
N SER A 7 4.21 -13.43 10.24
CA SER A 7 5.48 -13.44 9.50
C SER A 7 5.37 -12.83 8.11
N ASP A 8 4.22 -12.98 7.47
CA ASP A 8 3.93 -12.41 6.15
C ASP A 8 3.85 -10.89 6.22
N PHE A 9 3.15 -10.34 7.24
CA PHE A 9 3.10 -8.89 7.44
C PHE A 9 4.50 -8.32 7.68
N LEU A 10 5.29 -8.94 8.55
CA LEU A 10 6.64 -8.45 8.86
C LEU A 10 7.54 -8.40 7.62
N LYS A 11 7.50 -9.43 6.78
CA LYS A 11 8.25 -9.44 5.51
C LYS A 11 7.75 -8.37 4.54
N ALA A 12 6.43 -8.24 4.40
CA ALA A 12 5.83 -7.29 3.48
C ALA A 12 6.09 -5.84 3.91
N ILE A 13 5.98 -5.53 5.21
CA ILE A 13 6.16 -4.17 5.71
C ILE A 13 7.61 -3.70 5.64
N ASP A 14 8.59 -4.58 5.81
CA ASP A 14 10.00 -4.23 5.63
C ASP A 14 10.27 -3.74 4.20
N PHE A 15 9.72 -4.42 3.20
CA PHE A 15 9.79 -3.98 1.82
C PHE A 15 9.07 -2.63 1.62
N VAL A 16 7.82 -2.51 2.07
CA VAL A 16 7.02 -1.30 1.91
C VAL A 16 7.75 -0.09 2.51
N ILE A 17 8.20 -0.19 3.76
CA ILE A 17 8.93 0.91 4.41
C ILE A 17 10.22 1.25 3.63
N SER A 18 10.96 0.26 3.15
CA SER A 18 12.16 0.51 2.36
C SER A 18 11.86 1.30 1.07
N GLU A 19 10.74 1.02 0.43
CA GLU A 19 10.28 1.74 -0.77
C GLU A 19 9.83 3.18 -0.45
N GLU A 20 9.19 3.39 0.72
CA GLU A 20 8.72 4.72 1.13
C GLU A 20 9.86 5.64 1.57
N VAL A 21 10.85 5.12 2.27
CA VAL A 21 11.97 5.95 2.77
C VAL A 21 13.15 6.01 1.81
N GLY A 22 13.28 5.06 0.89
CA GLY A 22 14.40 4.97 -0.05
C GLY A 22 15.76 4.98 0.66
N PRO A 23 16.73 5.80 0.24
CA PRO A 23 18.06 5.86 0.86
C PRO A 23 18.06 6.59 2.22
N PHE A 24 16.94 7.12 2.69
CA PHE A 24 16.87 7.97 3.89
C PHE A 24 16.41 7.21 5.15
N VAL A 25 16.78 5.95 5.27
CA VAL A 25 16.37 5.08 6.41
C VAL A 25 16.72 5.68 7.77
N ALA A 26 17.91 6.28 7.91
CA ALA A 26 18.35 6.87 9.18
C ALA A 26 17.44 7.99 9.70
N THR A 27 16.77 8.70 8.82
CA THR A 27 15.83 9.79 9.15
C THR A 27 14.37 9.37 9.02
N GLY A 28 14.10 8.09 8.64
CA GLY A 28 12.76 7.62 8.29
C GLY A 28 12.16 8.32 7.08
N GLY A 29 13.00 8.83 6.17
CA GLY A 29 12.54 9.60 5.01
C GLY A 29 11.87 10.93 5.37
N TYR A 30 12.22 11.53 6.51
CA TYR A 30 11.54 12.73 7.02
C TYR A 30 11.57 13.90 6.03
N ILE A 31 10.38 14.42 5.77
CA ILE A 31 10.12 15.63 4.98
C ILE A 31 9.43 16.62 5.90
N SER A 32 10.12 17.73 6.25
CA SER A 32 9.55 18.79 7.07
C SER A 32 8.43 19.56 6.33
N PRO A 33 7.55 20.30 7.05
CA PRO A 33 6.52 21.12 6.43
C PRO A 33 7.08 22.10 5.38
N ASP A 34 8.19 22.78 5.67
CA ASP A 34 8.83 23.72 4.76
C ASP A 34 9.38 23.04 3.51
N LYS A 35 9.95 21.84 3.67
CA LYS A 35 10.45 21.06 2.52
C LYS A 35 9.28 20.58 1.68
N ALA A 36 8.21 20.07 2.28
CA ALA A 36 7.00 19.63 1.59
C ALA A 36 6.40 20.77 0.76
N ALA A 37 6.26 21.97 1.35
CA ALA A 37 5.76 23.15 0.67
C ALA A 37 6.63 23.54 -0.52
N ARG A 38 7.97 23.51 -0.38
CA ARG A 38 8.92 23.86 -1.47
C ARG A 38 8.86 22.91 -2.65
N ILE A 39 8.63 21.62 -2.41
CA ILE A 39 8.57 20.59 -3.47
C ILE A 39 7.13 20.34 -3.96
N GLY A 40 6.14 21.04 -3.40
CA GLY A 40 4.74 20.88 -3.76
C GLY A 40 4.17 19.51 -3.39
N ASP A 41 4.64 18.92 -2.28
CA ASP A 41 4.14 17.63 -1.80
C ASP A 41 2.74 17.79 -1.17
N PRO A 42 1.69 17.19 -1.77
CA PRO A 42 0.35 17.30 -1.24
C PRO A 42 0.14 16.56 0.09
N GLY A 43 1.04 15.66 0.46
CA GLY A 43 1.03 14.94 1.74
C GLY A 43 1.43 15.81 2.92
N GLY A 44 2.17 16.89 2.67
CA GLY A 44 2.72 17.75 3.71
C GLY A 44 3.88 17.08 4.44
N GLU A 45 4.01 17.38 5.74
CA GLU A 45 4.99 16.73 6.60
C GLU A 45 4.85 15.21 6.55
N THR A 46 5.96 14.50 6.31
CA THR A 46 5.92 13.05 6.09
C THR A 46 7.10 12.38 6.77
N ARG A 47 6.86 11.21 7.39
CA ARG A 47 7.91 10.34 7.93
C ARG A 47 7.48 8.88 7.85
N TRP A 48 8.38 7.98 7.50
CA TRP A 48 8.12 6.55 7.28
C TRP A 48 6.99 6.28 6.28
N GLY A 49 6.76 7.21 5.31
CA GLY A 49 5.63 7.14 4.39
C GLY A 49 4.28 7.59 4.98
N ILE A 50 4.24 7.97 6.25
CA ILE A 50 3.04 8.47 6.92
C ILE A 50 3.00 10.00 6.81
N ALA A 51 1.97 10.51 6.14
CA ALA A 51 1.81 11.94 5.84
C ALA A 51 0.82 12.63 6.77
N LYS A 52 1.16 13.85 7.22
CA LYS A 52 0.34 14.67 8.14
C LYS A 52 -1.07 14.90 7.62
N ASN A 53 -1.22 15.16 6.32
CA ASN A 53 -2.53 15.40 5.73
C ASN A 53 -3.43 14.16 5.72
N THR A 54 -2.86 12.96 5.86
CA THR A 54 -3.64 11.70 5.99
C THR A 54 -3.87 11.33 7.46
N TYR A 55 -2.96 11.74 8.33
CA TYR A 55 -2.99 11.45 9.78
C TYR A 55 -2.80 12.73 10.59
N PRO A 56 -3.79 13.62 10.62
CA PRO A 56 -3.66 14.96 11.21
C PRO A 56 -3.38 14.92 12.72
N ASP A 57 -3.77 13.86 13.40
CA ASP A 57 -3.62 13.72 14.85
C ASP A 57 -2.25 13.16 15.27
N LEU A 58 -1.43 12.68 14.32
CA LEU A 58 -0.12 12.14 14.64
C LEU A 58 0.96 13.23 14.67
N ASP A 59 1.89 13.12 15.62
CA ASP A 59 3.14 13.89 15.60
C ASP A 59 4.10 13.22 14.61
N ILE A 60 4.10 13.71 13.37
CA ILE A 60 4.90 13.13 12.28
C ILE A 60 6.40 13.31 12.52
N ALA A 61 6.80 14.45 13.09
CA ALA A 61 8.22 14.74 13.37
C ALA A 61 8.82 13.74 14.38
N ALA A 62 8.02 13.32 15.37
CA ALA A 62 8.44 12.37 16.40
C ALA A 62 8.09 10.91 16.07
N LEU A 63 7.43 10.64 14.93
CA LEU A 63 6.94 9.30 14.59
C LEU A 63 8.09 8.28 14.51
N THR A 64 8.00 7.21 15.31
CA THR A 64 8.97 6.11 15.26
C THR A 64 8.62 5.13 14.15
N ARG A 65 9.58 4.26 13.79
CA ARG A 65 9.36 3.19 12.83
C ARG A 65 8.27 2.22 13.31
N GLU A 66 8.29 1.88 14.58
CA GLU A 66 7.33 0.96 15.21
C GLU A 66 5.91 1.52 15.17
N GLN A 67 5.75 2.82 15.45
CA GLN A 67 4.46 3.51 15.33
C GLN A 67 3.96 3.53 13.88
N ALA A 68 4.85 3.74 12.92
CA ALA A 68 4.49 3.67 11.51
C ALA A 68 4.05 2.25 11.09
N ILE A 69 4.74 1.20 11.56
CA ILE A 69 4.36 -0.21 11.35
C ILE A 69 2.95 -0.45 11.89
N GLU A 70 2.63 0.06 13.09
CA GLU A 70 1.30 -0.06 13.67
C GLU A 70 0.22 0.61 12.79
N VAL A 71 0.51 1.78 12.23
CA VAL A 71 -0.39 2.46 11.29
C VAL A 71 -0.63 1.59 10.05
N TYR A 72 0.45 1.04 9.46
CA TYR A 72 0.32 0.18 8.28
C TYR A 72 -0.45 -1.10 8.59
N PHE A 73 -0.19 -1.72 9.74
CA PHE A 73 -0.91 -2.91 10.16
C PHE A 73 -2.40 -2.64 10.30
N ARG A 74 -2.74 -1.64 11.09
CA ARG A 74 -4.13 -1.28 11.38
C ARG A 74 -4.89 -0.83 10.13
N ASP A 75 -4.29 -0.01 9.28
CA ASP A 75 -5.00 0.71 8.22
C ASP A 75 -4.92 0.03 6.85
N TYR A 76 -3.98 -0.90 6.66
CA TYR A 76 -3.76 -1.55 5.37
C TYR A 76 -3.74 -3.08 5.42
N TRP A 77 -3.47 -3.69 6.58
CA TRP A 77 -3.33 -5.14 6.67
C TRP A 77 -4.57 -5.84 7.19
N LEU A 78 -5.18 -5.34 8.26
CA LEU A 78 -6.29 -6.00 8.94
C LEU A 78 -7.55 -6.12 8.06
N THR A 79 -8.32 -7.20 8.31
CA THR A 79 -9.61 -7.47 7.68
C THR A 79 -10.78 -6.86 8.39
N ASP A 80 -10.66 -6.59 9.70
CA ASP A 80 -11.72 -6.07 10.53
C ASP A 80 -11.26 -4.84 11.31
N ARG A 81 -11.98 -3.74 11.10
CA ARG A 81 -11.89 -2.55 11.93
C ARG A 81 -13.29 -2.21 12.41
N ALA A 82 -13.44 -2.10 13.71
CA ALA A 82 -14.73 -1.82 14.35
C ALA A 82 -15.43 -0.54 13.85
N SER A 83 -14.75 0.33 13.10
CA SER A 83 -15.27 1.62 12.62
C SER A 83 -15.45 1.73 11.11
N ASP A 84 -14.95 0.76 10.30
CA ASP A 84 -15.03 0.88 8.83
C ASP A 84 -14.90 -0.51 8.16
N THR A 85 -15.99 -1.25 8.17
CA THR A 85 -16.03 -2.63 7.68
C THR A 85 -16.00 -2.77 6.15
N ASN A 86 -16.21 -1.68 5.40
CA ASN A 86 -16.49 -1.79 3.97
C ASN A 86 -15.28 -1.55 3.06
N HIS A 87 -14.14 -1.11 3.59
CA HIS A 87 -13.12 -0.51 2.75
C HIS A 87 -11.69 -0.95 3.03
N LEU A 88 -11.51 -2.02 3.76
CA LEU A 88 -10.19 -2.54 4.11
C LEU A 88 -9.51 -3.22 2.91
N SER A 89 -8.20 -3.18 2.91
CA SER A 89 -7.42 -3.89 1.89
C SER A 89 -7.46 -5.41 2.08
N HIS A 90 -7.93 -5.88 3.22
CA HIS A 90 -8.11 -7.30 3.55
C HIS A 90 -6.85 -8.16 3.34
N CYS A 91 -5.66 -7.57 3.43
CA CYS A 91 -4.41 -8.31 3.19
C CYS A 91 -4.24 -9.52 4.11
N GLU A 92 -4.73 -9.43 5.35
CA GLU A 92 -4.71 -10.52 6.33
C GLU A 92 -5.49 -11.76 5.87
N ALA A 93 -6.55 -11.58 5.06
CA ALA A 93 -7.36 -12.68 4.53
C ALA A 93 -6.69 -13.43 3.38
N PHE A 94 -5.58 -12.92 2.85
CA PHE A 94 -4.90 -13.48 1.69
C PHE A 94 -3.63 -14.22 2.11
N THR A 95 -3.24 -15.21 1.30
CA THR A 95 -1.99 -15.94 1.52
C THR A 95 -0.84 -15.29 0.76
N TRP A 96 0.38 -15.55 1.21
CA TRP A 96 1.60 -15.13 0.52
C TRP A 96 1.69 -15.75 -0.88
N PRO A 97 2.10 -14.99 -1.92
CA PRO A 97 2.56 -13.60 -1.89
C PRO A 97 1.46 -12.58 -2.26
N LEU A 98 0.20 -12.98 -2.36
CA LEU A 98 -0.89 -12.06 -2.73
C LEU A 98 -1.08 -10.94 -1.71
N ASN A 99 -1.06 -11.28 -0.41
CA ASN A 99 -1.16 -10.30 0.67
C ASN A 99 -0.05 -9.23 0.59
N PHE A 100 1.17 -9.62 0.25
CA PHE A 100 2.29 -8.72 0.03
C PHE A 100 2.09 -7.82 -1.20
N ALA A 101 1.75 -8.40 -2.35
CA ALA A 101 1.52 -7.64 -3.57
C ALA A 101 0.38 -6.63 -3.41
N HIS A 102 -0.68 -7.01 -2.69
CA HIS A 102 -1.82 -6.16 -2.44
C HIS A 102 -1.53 -5.06 -1.40
N LEU A 103 -0.81 -5.36 -0.32
CA LEU A 103 -0.36 -4.35 0.64
C LEU A 103 0.47 -3.26 -0.05
N ASP A 104 1.47 -3.64 -0.83
CA ASP A 104 2.30 -2.68 -1.56
C ASP A 104 1.50 -1.86 -2.57
N CYS A 105 0.50 -2.47 -3.22
CA CYS A 105 -0.43 -1.78 -4.08
C CYS A 105 -1.29 -0.76 -3.30
N ALA A 106 -1.85 -1.17 -2.16
CA ALA A 106 -2.71 -0.33 -1.34
C ALA A 106 -1.97 0.89 -0.77
N VAL A 107 -0.74 0.70 -0.33
CA VAL A 107 0.10 1.80 0.18
C VAL A 107 0.47 2.77 -0.95
N ASN A 108 0.95 2.28 -2.08
CA ASN A 108 1.47 3.14 -3.14
C ASN A 108 0.38 3.86 -3.97
N ILE A 109 -0.72 3.17 -4.30
CA ILE A 109 -1.81 3.77 -5.09
C ILE A 109 -2.81 4.51 -4.20
N GLY A 110 -2.90 4.10 -2.95
CA GLY A 110 -3.83 4.61 -1.96
C GLY A 110 -5.23 4.03 -2.12
N ASN A 111 -5.68 3.36 -1.08
CA ASN A 111 -7.09 3.01 -0.90
C ASN A 111 -7.83 4.08 -0.09
N ARG A 112 -7.10 4.93 0.60
CA ARG A 112 -7.62 5.97 1.48
C ARG A 112 -7.17 7.36 1.03
N LYS A 113 -8.06 8.33 1.15
CA LYS A 113 -7.78 9.77 1.06
C LYS A 113 -8.45 10.48 2.22
N VAL A 114 -8.03 11.71 2.47
CA VAL A 114 -8.73 12.61 3.38
C VAL A 114 -9.27 13.76 2.55
N ALA A 115 -10.56 14.07 2.72
CA ALA A 115 -11.18 15.23 2.11
C ALA A 115 -10.65 16.51 2.76
N LYS A 116 -10.91 17.67 2.13
CA LYS A 116 -10.46 18.98 2.64
C LYS A 116 -11.01 19.32 4.04
N ASP A 117 -12.14 18.75 4.40
CA ASP A 117 -12.79 18.90 5.71
C ASP A 117 -12.31 17.87 6.75
N GLY A 118 -11.30 17.06 6.44
CA GLY A 118 -10.78 16.02 7.32
C GLY A 118 -11.53 14.68 7.25
N THR A 119 -12.62 14.57 6.47
CA THR A 119 -13.40 13.34 6.34
C THR A 119 -12.57 12.27 5.61
N PRO A 120 -12.45 11.04 6.14
CA PRO A 120 -11.84 9.93 5.42
C PRO A 120 -12.61 9.62 4.15
N LEU A 121 -11.94 9.73 3.00
CA LEU A 121 -12.47 9.33 1.70
C LEU A 121 -11.84 8.01 1.28
N TRP A 122 -12.70 7.05 1.04
CA TRP A 122 -12.30 5.77 0.49
C TRP A 122 -12.23 5.84 -1.03
N THR A 123 -11.18 5.33 -1.63
CA THR A 123 -11.01 5.32 -3.10
C THR A 123 -11.10 3.94 -3.71
N GLY A 124 -10.94 2.89 -2.92
CA GLY A 124 -11.00 1.49 -3.36
C GLY A 124 -10.07 1.10 -4.52
N ARG A 125 -9.09 1.94 -4.86
CA ARG A 125 -8.33 1.77 -6.11
C ARG A 125 -7.49 0.51 -6.15
N ALA A 126 -6.81 0.18 -5.05
CA ALA A 126 -6.02 -1.04 -4.98
C ALA A 126 -6.93 -2.27 -4.97
N ASN A 127 -8.08 -2.18 -4.29
CA ASN A 127 -9.09 -3.24 -4.30
C ASN A 127 -9.65 -3.46 -5.71
N ALA A 128 -9.97 -2.39 -6.44
CA ALA A 128 -10.42 -2.48 -7.83
C ALA A 128 -9.36 -3.12 -8.75
N ILE A 129 -8.07 -2.86 -8.51
CA ILE A 129 -6.97 -3.53 -9.22
C ILE A 129 -6.96 -5.04 -8.90
N LEU A 130 -7.12 -5.42 -7.64
CA LEU A 130 -7.22 -6.82 -7.22
C LEU A 130 -8.44 -7.50 -7.87
N GLN A 131 -9.59 -6.84 -7.89
CA GLN A 131 -10.82 -7.35 -8.49
C GLN A 131 -10.67 -7.58 -9.99
N ARG A 132 -10.08 -6.62 -10.73
CA ARG A 132 -9.73 -6.82 -12.15
C ARG A 132 -8.81 -8.00 -12.36
N ALA A 133 -7.80 -8.16 -11.52
CA ALA A 133 -6.89 -9.29 -11.57
C ALA A 133 -7.61 -10.62 -11.31
N ALA A 134 -8.61 -10.61 -10.44
CA ALA A 134 -9.45 -11.79 -10.11
C ALA A 134 -10.59 -12.02 -11.11
N GLY A 135 -10.82 -11.10 -12.06
CA GLY A 135 -11.87 -11.23 -13.09
C GLY A 135 -13.28 -11.03 -12.56
N VAL A 136 -13.45 -10.20 -11.55
CA VAL A 136 -14.76 -9.79 -10.99
C VAL A 136 -14.99 -8.30 -11.17
N GLU A 137 -16.21 -7.82 -10.86
CA GLU A 137 -16.55 -6.39 -10.88
C GLU A 137 -15.60 -5.59 -9.98
N ASP A 138 -15.08 -4.47 -10.48
CA ASP A 138 -14.05 -3.67 -9.84
C ASP A 138 -14.64 -2.46 -9.09
N ASP A 139 -15.63 -2.72 -8.24
CA ASP A 139 -16.32 -1.73 -7.40
C ASP A 139 -15.47 -1.19 -6.23
N GLY A 140 -14.30 -1.80 -6.00
CA GLY A 140 -13.39 -1.45 -4.91
C GLY A 140 -13.76 -2.04 -3.55
N TYR A 141 -14.83 -2.82 -3.46
CA TYR A 141 -15.30 -3.48 -2.24
C TYR A 141 -14.93 -4.96 -2.23
N ILE A 142 -14.14 -5.39 -1.24
CA ILE A 142 -13.75 -6.79 -1.09
C ILE A 142 -14.87 -7.55 -0.35
N GLY A 143 -15.89 -7.93 -1.10
CA GLY A 143 -17.03 -8.69 -0.61
C GLY A 143 -16.91 -10.20 -0.88
N PRO A 144 -17.98 -10.97 -0.52
CA PRO A 144 -17.99 -12.43 -0.68
C PRO A 144 -17.69 -12.90 -2.11
N VAL A 145 -18.12 -12.18 -3.13
CA VAL A 145 -17.86 -12.51 -4.55
C VAL A 145 -16.36 -12.41 -4.85
N THR A 146 -15.72 -11.33 -4.42
CA THR A 146 -14.28 -11.12 -4.59
C THR A 146 -13.48 -12.18 -3.84
N ILE A 147 -13.81 -12.45 -2.57
CA ILE A 147 -13.16 -13.48 -1.75
C ILE A 147 -13.28 -14.86 -2.41
N ALA A 148 -14.49 -15.23 -2.89
CA ALA A 148 -14.69 -16.50 -3.57
C ALA A 148 -13.90 -16.62 -4.87
N ALA A 149 -13.74 -15.54 -5.63
CA ALA A 149 -12.90 -15.52 -6.83
C ALA A 149 -11.41 -15.70 -6.49
N ILE A 150 -10.92 -14.99 -5.48
CA ILE A 150 -9.54 -15.11 -4.99
C ILE A 150 -9.24 -16.54 -4.54
N ALA A 151 -10.16 -17.17 -3.78
CA ALA A 151 -9.99 -18.54 -3.27
C ALA A 151 -9.88 -19.60 -4.37
N ARG A 152 -10.36 -19.31 -5.59
CA ARG A 152 -10.25 -20.24 -6.75
C ARG A 152 -8.94 -20.10 -7.50
N MET A 153 -8.14 -19.10 -7.19
CA MET A 153 -6.90 -18.79 -7.89
C MET A 153 -5.69 -19.11 -7.02
N GLY A 154 -4.59 -19.51 -7.63
CA GLY A 154 -3.32 -19.61 -6.93
C GLY A 154 -2.81 -18.23 -6.51
N SER A 155 -2.33 -18.14 -5.27
CA SER A 155 -1.86 -16.86 -4.70
C SER A 155 -0.72 -16.23 -5.51
N VAL A 156 0.19 -17.03 -6.05
CA VAL A 156 1.28 -16.55 -6.90
C VAL A 156 0.74 -15.98 -8.21
N ASP A 157 -0.12 -16.73 -8.91
CA ASP A 157 -0.69 -16.30 -10.18
C ASP A 157 -1.49 -15.00 -10.03
N LEU A 158 -2.28 -14.91 -8.95
CA LEU A 158 -3.07 -13.73 -8.70
C LEU A 158 -2.19 -12.54 -8.30
N ALA A 159 -1.14 -12.73 -7.51
CA ALA A 159 -0.18 -11.68 -7.20
C ALA A 159 0.49 -11.10 -8.46
N LEU A 160 0.89 -11.96 -9.39
CA LEU A 160 1.46 -11.53 -10.69
C LEU A 160 0.43 -10.75 -11.53
N LYS A 161 -0.83 -11.18 -11.56
CA LYS A 161 -1.91 -10.45 -12.22
C LYS A 161 -2.19 -9.09 -11.58
N VAL A 162 -2.18 -9.01 -10.25
CA VAL A 162 -2.32 -7.72 -9.52
C VAL A 162 -1.21 -6.75 -9.92
N ILE A 163 0.03 -7.22 -10.01
CA ILE A 163 1.16 -6.39 -10.44
C ILE A 163 0.96 -5.94 -11.89
N ALA A 164 0.53 -6.82 -12.78
CA ALA A 164 0.28 -6.47 -14.18
C ALA A 164 -0.85 -5.44 -14.34
N GLU A 165 -1.98 -5.58 -13.62
CA GLU A 165 -3.07 -4.61 -13.62
C GLU A 165 -2.63 -3.26 -13.03
N ARG A 166 -1.80 -3.28 -11.98
CA ARG A 166 -1.20 -2.07 -11.41
C ARG A 166 -0.29 -1.35 -12.41
N GLU A 167 0.51 -2.06 -13.19
CA GLU A 167 1.31 -1.46 -14.26
C GLU A 167 0.45 -0.83 -15.36
N LYS A 168 -0.65 -1.49 -15.77
CA LYS A 168 -1.63 -0.90 -16.69
C LYS A 168 -2.19 0.39 -16.13
N TYR A 169 -2.56 0.40 -14.84
CA TYR A 169 -3.01 1.60 -14.16
C TYR A 169 -1.97 2.73 -14.22
N TYR A 170 -0.69 2.45 -13.94
CA TYR A 170 0.34 3.48 -14.03
C TYR A 170 0.53 4.01 -15.45
N ARG A 171 0.49 3.14 -16.44
CA ARG A 171 0.61 3.54 -17.86
C ARG A 171 -0.56 4.40 -18.32
N SER A 172 -1.76 4.15 -17.82
CA SER A 172 -2.96 4.93 -18.14
C SER A 172 -2.98 6.33 -17.51
N ARG A 173 -2.14 6.62 -16.52
CA ARG A 173 -2.08 7.95 -15.89
C ARG A 173 -1.58 9.00 -16.87
N GLY A 174 -2.26 10.15 -16.86
CA GLY A 174 -1.99 11.26 -17.79
C GLY A 174 -0.58 11.88 -17.67
N ALA A 175 -0.34 12.94 -18.41
CA ALA A 175 0.95 13.61 -18.52
C ALA A 175 1.52 14.10 -17.17
N TRP A 176 0.63 14.49 -16.23
CA TRP A 176 1.05 14.91 -14.88
C TRP A 176 1.85 13.84 -14.12
N ALA A 177 1.60 12.57 -14.43
CA ALA A 177 2.28 11.44 -13.79
C ALA A 177 3.62 11.07 -14.46
N ALA A 178 4.03 11.75 -15.52
CA ALA A 178 5.20 11.38 -16.34
C ALA A 178 6.48 11.27 -15.49
N GLY A 179 6.70 12.21 -14.56
CA GLY A 179 7.85 12.22 -13.67
C GLY A 179 7.87 11.05 -12.66
N PHE A 180 6.72 10.49 -12.33
CA PHE A 180 6.59 9.43 -11.32
C PHE A 180 6.56 8.02 -11.93
N LYS A 181 6.14 7.87 -13.20
CA LYS A 181 5.94 6.56 -13.84
C LYS A 181 7.17 5.67 -13.78
N LYS A 182 8.36 6.22 -14.01
CA LYS A 182 9.62 5.46 -13.94
C LYS A 182 9.85 4.87 -12.55
N GLY A 183 9.62 5.65 -11.51
CA GLY A 183 9.73 5.19 -10.11
C GLY A 183 8.71 4.11 -9.78
N TRP A 184 7.45 4.30 -10.19
CA TRP A 184 6.38 3.34 -9.95
C TRP A 184 6.64 1.99 -10.64
N LEU A 185 7.07 2.00 -11.90
CA LEU A 185 7.41 0.78 -12.64
C LEU A 185 8.67 0.10 -12.07
N ALA A 186 9.65 0.87 -11.61
CA ALA A 186 10.82 0.32 -10.94
C ALA A 186 10.44 -0.34 -9.60
N ARG A 187 9.47 0.21 -8.85
CA ARG A 187 8.93 -0.41 -7.61
C ARG A 187 8.26 -1.75 -7.92
N THR A 188 7.42 -1.85 -8.97
CA THR A 188 6.81 -3.13 -9.35
C THR A 188 7.84 -4.18 -9.76
N ALA A 189 8.92 -3.79 -10.44
CA ALA A 189 10.01 -4.71 -10.78
C ALA A 189 10.75 -5.23 -9.53
N ARG A 190 10.99 -4.36 -8.52
CA ARG A 190 11.57 -4.80 -7.22
C ARG A 190 10.61 -5.70 -6.45
N LEU A 191 9.31 -5.41 -6.46
CA LEU A 191 8.28 -6.25 -5.86
C LEU A 191 8.25 -7.65 -6.50
N LEU A 192 8.28 -7.74 -7.82
CA LEU A 192 8.37 -9.02 -8.54
C LEU A 192 9.59 -9.83 -8.12
N LYS A 193 10.75 -9.18 -8.02
CA LYS A 193 11.97 -9.83 -7.54
C LYS A 193 11.85 -10.33 -6.09
N ALA A 194 11.22 -9.54 -5.22
CA ALA A 194 11.00 -9.91 -3.83
C ALA A 194 10.03 -11.11 -3.69
N ILE A 195 9.00 -11.19 -4.55
CA ILE A 195 8.05 -12.31 -4.60
C ILE A 195 8.72 -13.59 -5.12
N ALA A 196 9.54 -13.47 -6.16
CA ALA A 196 10.25 -14.61 -6.74
C ALA A 196 11.28 -15.23 -5.77
N GLY A 197 11.69 -14.48 -4.76
CA GLY A 197 12.74 -14.91 -3.85
C GLY A 197 14.14 -14.92 -4.51
N PRO A 198 15.19 -15.26 -3.76
CA PRO A 198 16.51 -15.50 -4.35
C PRO A 198 16.42 -16.68 -5.32
N VAL A 199 16.86 -16.47 -6.56
CA VAL A 199 17.06 -17.57 -7.50
C VAL A 199 18.08 -18.51 -6.86
N ALA A 200 17.68 -19.74 -6.56
CA ALA A 200 18.62 -20.74 -6.06
C ALA A 200 19.77 -20.84 -7.06
N ALA A 201 20.97 -20.56 -6.59
CA ALA A 201 22.19 -20.64 -7.38
C ALA A 201 22.59 -22.12 -7.58
#